data_ce1e9f6863925726b58e2bb741e8bb85
#
_entry.id   ce1e9f6863925726b58e2bb741e8bb85
#
_cell.length_a   1.000
_cell.length_b   1.000
_cell.length_c   1.000
_cell.angle_alpha   90.00
_cell.angle_beta   90.00
_cell.angle_gamma   90.00
#
_symmetry.space_group_name_H-M   'P 1'
#
loop_
_entity.id
_entity.type
_entity.pdbx_description
1 polymer ?
#
loop_
_entity_poly.entity_id
_entity_poly.type
_entity_poly.pdbx_seq_one_letter_code
_entity_poly.pdbx_strand_id
1 'polypeptide(L)' 'MAELTNSTFTTTGMHCRSCSMLVDMTVGELDGVASCETDHVSGKTQVTYDPDVVTVDDIVGAIRSAGYDVLED' A
#
# COMPACT_ATOMS: atom_id res chain seq x y z
N MET A 1 -17.12 15.24 -6.11
CA MET A 1 -16.72 14.36 -5.02
C MET A 1 -15.90 13.22 -5.60
N ALA A 2 -14.73 13.02 -5.06
CA ALA A 2 -13.86 11.92 -5.51
C ALA A 2 -14.42 10.58 -5.04
N GLU A 3 -14.43 9.61 -5.93
CA GLU A 3 -14.77 8.24 -5.56
C GLU A 3 -13.49 7.53 -5.15
N LEU A 4 -13.47 6.97 -3.95
CA LEU A 4 -12.34 6.21 -3.48
C LEU A 4 -12.35 4.80 -4.09
N THR A 5 -11.18 4.35 -4.47
CA THR A 5 -10.98 3.02 -5.04
C THR A 5 -10.18 2.19 -4.06
N ASN A 6 -10.54 0.92 -3.93
CA ASN A 6 -9.81 -0.01 -3.09
C ASN A 6 -9.04 -0.98 -3.99
N SER A 7 -7.76 -1.13 -3.70
CA SER A 7 -6.90 -2.09 -4.40
C SER A 7 -6.16 -2.94 -3.40
N THR A 8 -5.96 -4.21 -3.75
CA THR A 8 -5.23 -5.15 -2.92
C THR A 8 -3.95 -5.55 -3.64
N PHE A 9 -2.83 -5.45 -2.93
CA PHE A 9 -1.53 -5.83 -3.46
C PHE A 9 -0.96 -6.97 -2.62
N THR A 10 -0.21 -7.86 -3.26
CA THR A 10 0.55 -8.86 -2.53
C THR A 10 1.96 -8.29 -2.34
N THR A 11 2.34 -8.10 -1.09
CA THR A 11 3.64 -7.53 -0.73
C THR A 11 4.55 -8.64 -0.20
N THR A 12 5.75 -8.73 -0.75
CA THR A 12 6.71 -9.77 -0.37
C THR A 12 7.78 -9.17 0.54
N GLY A 13 8.41 -10.04 1.33
CA GLY A 13 9.51 -9.64 2.21
C GLY A 13 9.08 -9.16 3.58
N MET A 14 7.80 -9.16 3.87
CA MET A 14 7.31 -8.78 5.20
C MET A 14 7.27 -10.00 6.09
N HIS A 15 8.09 -9.99 7.13
CA HIS A 15 8.21 -11.12 8.05
C HIS A 15 7.78 -10.78 9.47
N CYS A 16 7.45 -9.52 9.73
CA CYS A 16 7.09 -9.10 11.08
C CYS A 16 6.08 -7.96 11.04
N ARG A 17 5.47 -7.72 12.18
CA ARG A 17 4.46 -6.68 12.34
C ARG A 17 5.02 -5.29 12.06
N SER A 18 6.26 -5.04 12.46
CA SER A 18 6.91 -3.76 12.21
C SER A 18 7.03 -3.46 10.73
N CYS A 19 7.25 -4.49 9.92
CA CYS A 19 7.34 -4.36 8.47
C CYS A 19 6.00 -3.89 7.89
N SER A 20 4.89 -4.48 8.34
CA SER A 20 3.57 -4.07 7.87
C SER A 20 3.25 -2.63 8.29
N MET A 21 3.64 -2.24 9.49
CA MET A 21 3.46 -0.88 9.96
C MET A 21 4.23 0.12 9.12
N LEU A 22 5.45 -0.22 8.72
CA LEU A 22 6.26 0.64 7.88
C LEU A 22 5.62 0.86 6.51
N VAL A 23 5.09 -0.19 5.91
CA VAL A 23 4.37 -0.10 4.64
C VAL A 23 3.13 0.79 4.79
N ASP A 24 2.35 0.56 5.85
CA ASP A 24 1.14 1.34 6.11
C ASP A 24 1.47 2.83 6.27
N MET A 25 2.53 3.15 6.99
CA MET A 25 2.94 4.53 7.20
C MET A 25 3.42 5.16 5.89
N THR A 26 4.25 4.45 5.15
CA THR A 26 4.84 4.97 3.91
C THR A 26 3.76 5.23 2.86
N VAL A 27 2.85 4.28 2.66
CA VAL A 27 1.76 4.44 1.70
C VAL A 27 0.76 5.48 2.20
N GLY A 28 0.47 5.48 3.49
CA GLY A 28 -0.47 6.43 4.08
C GLY A 28 -0.03 7.88 4.01
N GLU A 29 1.26 8.13 3.80
CA GLU A 29 1.78 9.49 3.62
C GLU A 29 1.53 10.06 2.23
N LEU A 30 1.14 9.23 1.28
CA LEU A 30 0.86 9.69 -0.07
C LEU A 30 -0.43 10.51 -0.09
N ASP A 31 -0.40 11.63 -0.80
CA ASP A 31 -1.60 12.42 -1.03
C ASP A 31 -2.60 11.58 -1.82
N GLY A 32 -3.84 11.61 -1.40
CA GLY A 32 -4.91 10.84 -2.05
C GLY A 32 -5.15 9.47 -1.46
N VAL A 33 -4.29 8.98 -0.57
CA VAL A 33 -4.52 7.72 0.13
C VAL A 33 -5.39 7.99 1.37
N ALA A 34 -6.56 7.35 1.40
CA ALA A 34 -7.49 7.49 2.53
C ALA A 34 -7.15 6.51 3.64
N SER A 35 -6.76 5.29 3.29
CA SER A 35 -6.37 4.29 4.28
C SER A 35 -5.47 3.24 3.63
N CYS A 36 -4.67 2.59 4.46
CA CYS A 36 -3.81 1.50 4.04
C CYS A 36 -3.73 0.50 5.19
N GLU A 37 -4.05 -0.75 4.91
CA GLU A 37 -3.95 -1.84 5.87
C GLU A 37 -3.11 -2.96 5.28
N THR A 38 -2.14 -3.41 6.03
CA THR A 38 -1.26 -4.51 5.63
C THR A 38 -1.37 -5.65 6.63
N ASP A 39 -1.60 -6.85 6.09
CA ASP A 39 -1.57 -8.08 6.88
C ASP A 39 -0.22 -8.76 6.63
N HIS A 40 0.64 -8.77 7.64
CA HIS A 40 1.97 -9.36 7.51
C HIS A 40 1.92 -10.90 7.44
N VAL A 41 0.85 -11.51 7.86
CA VAL A 41 0.69 -12.97 7.82
C VAL A 41 0.38 -13.44 6.41
N SER A 42 -0.56 -12.78 5.73
CA SER A 42 -0.94 -13.14 4.37
C SER A 42 -0.11 -12.40 3.32
N GLY A 43 0.55 -11.31 3.70
CA GLY A 43 1.29 -10.46 2.77
C GLY A 43 0.40 -9.56 1.94
N LYS A 44 -0.87 -9.42 2.31
CA LYS A 44 -1.82 -8.60 1.55
C LYS A 44 -1.87 -7.18 2.09
N THR A 45 -1.81 -6.22 1.19
CA THR A 45 -1.92 -4.79 1.50
C THR A 45 -3.15 -4.24 0.80
N GLN A 46 -4.09 -3.71 1.58
CA GLN A 46 -5.29 -3.08 1.05
C GLN A 46 -5.15 -1.58 1.15
N VAL A 47 -5.32 -0.90 0.04
CA VAL A 47 -5.20 0.56 -0.04
C VAL A 47 -6.50 1.14 -0.58
N THR A 48 -7.05 2.10 0.14
CA THR A 48 -8.18 2.89 -0.32
C THR A 48 -7.66 4.28 -0.68
N TYR A 49 -7.83 4.67 -1.92
CA TYR A 49 -7.20 5.89 -2.43
C TYR A 49 -8.09 6.56 -3.48
N ASP A 50 -7.78 7.83 -3.73
CA ASP A 50 -8.42 8.62 -4.77
C ASP A 50 -7.60 8.48 -6.06
N PRO A 51 -8.14 7.80 -7.11
CA PRO A 51 -7.38 7.57 -8.33
C PRO A 51 -7.10 8.84 -9.14
N ASP A 52 -7.77 9.94 -8.82
CA ASP A 52 -7.50 11.22 -9.46
C ASP A 52 -6.29 11.95 -8.86
N VAL A 53 -5.88 11.55 -7.67
CA VAL A 53 -4.75 12.18 -6.95
C VAL A 53 -3.52 11.28 -6.94
N VAL A 54 -3.70 9.98 -6.75
CA VAL A 54 -2.60 9.02 -6.64
C VAL A 54 -2.90 7.81 -7.52
N THR A 55 -1.87 7.26 -8.12
CA THR A 55 -2.01 6.10 -9.00
C THR A 55 -1.51 4.84 -8.31
N VAL A 56 -1.85 3.67 -8.88
CA VAL A 56 -1.32 2.38 -8.42
C VAL A 56 0.21 2.37 -8.49
N ASP A 57 0.79 2.96 -9.54
CA ASP A 57 2.24 3.05 -9.67
C ASP A 57 2.88 3.83 -8.53
N ASP A 58 2.22 4.90 -8.09
CA ASP A 58 2.70 5.70 -6.95
C ASP A 58 2.70 4.86 -5.67
N ILE A 59 1.64 4.08 -5.46
CA ILE A 59 1.51 3.21 -4.29
C ILE A 59 2.57 2.12 -4.31
N VAL A 60 2.75 1.46 -5.44
CA VAL A 60 3.77 0.42 -5.62
C VAL A 60 5.16 1.01 -5.39
N GLY A 61 5.43 2.20 -5.92
CA GLY A 61 6.68 2.89 -5.72
C GLY A 61 6.96 3.18 -4.25
N ALA A 62 5.93 3.58 -3.51
CA ALA A 62 6.06 3.83 -2.06
C ALA A 62 6.41 2.55 -1.30
N ILE A 63 5.76 1.44 -1.64
CA ILE A 63 6.04 0.15 -1.01
C ILE A 63 7.48 -0.28 -1.30
N ARG A 64 7.93 -0.13 -2.55
CA ARG A 64 9.30 -0.47 -2.93
C ARG A 64 10.32 0.43 -2.24
N SER A 65 9.99 1.69 -2.03
CA SER A 65 10.85 2.62 -1.28
C SER A 65 11.03 2.17 0.18
N ALA A 66 10.03 1.50 0.73
CA ALA A 66 10.12 0.95 2.08
C ALA A 66 11.00 -0.32 2.16
N GLY A 67 11.41 -0.85 1.01
CA GLY A 67 12.29 -2.00 0.94
C GLY A 67 11.59 -3.33 0.65
N TYR A 68 10.35 -3.27 0.17
CA TYR A 68 9.54 -4.46 -0.10
C TYR A 68 9.14 -4.52 -1.57
N ASP A 69 8.86 -5.72 -2.05
CA ASP A 69 8.36 -5.91 -3.40
C ASP A 69 6.85 -6.10 -3.41
N VAL A 70 6.25 -5.76 -4.55
CA VAL A 70 4.83 -5.91 -4.77
C VAL A 70 4.62 -6.82 -5.97
N LEU A 71 3.77 -7.84 -5.76
CA LEU A 71 3.32 -8.69 -6.85
C LEU A 71 1.97 -8.15 -7.34
N GLU A 72 1.90 -7.78 -8.58
CA GLU A 72 0.66 -7.31 -9.18
C GLU A 72 -0.13 -8.48 -9.73
N ASP A 73 -1.39 -8.51 -9.41
CA ASP A 73 -2.31 -9.48 -10.03
C ASP A 73 -2.82 -8.96 -11.35
#